data_c24dd86021b19f2ae64a411a948cb46e
#
_entry.id   c24dd86021b19f2ae64a411a948cb46e
#
_cell.length_a   1.000
_cell.length_b   1.000
_cell.length_c   1.000
_cell.angle_alpha   90.00
_cell.angle_beta   90.00
_cell.angle_gamma   90.00
#
_symmetry.space_group_name_H-M   'P 1'
#
loop_
_entity.id
_entity.type
_entity.pdbx_description
1 polymer ?
#
loop_
_entity_poly.entity_id
_entity_poly.type
_entity_poly.pdbx_seq_one_letter_code
_entity_poly.pdbx_strand_id
1 'polypeptide(L)'
;MKKILTVAVMTALLLAIATTAMAATGLGSVTSVKLTPAGASAGNVSVNTTMCAVTLDDAGKIVAVQFDVVQPKAAFDATGAASGDINAAPQTKKELKEGYGMVKASAIGKEWFEQAAALEAWCVGKTVEEVCAMKTFDRGDGSHTMVPDETDLVAGCTITVGDYLKALSKAAADAQ
;
A
#
# COMPACT_ATOMS: atom_id res chain seq x y z
N MET A 1 -27.35 -54.09 1.59
CA MET A 1 -27.73 -52.69 1.93
C MET A 1 -26.65 -51.91 2.68
N LYS A 2 -25.96 -52.44 3.70
CA LYS A 2 -24.91 -51.70 4.44
C LYS A 2 -23.71 -51.27 3.58
N LYS A 3 -23.26 -52.08 2.60
CA LYS A 3 -22.11 -51.75 1.73
C LYS A 3 -22.43 -50.65 0.72
N ILE A 4 -23.66 -50.52 0.25
CA ILE A 4 -24.09 -49.49 -0.69
C ILE A 4 -24.19 -48.16 0.03
N LEU A 5 -24.63 -48.14 1.28
CA LEU A 5 -24.72 -46.92 2.09
C LEU A 5 -23.32 -46.36 2.42
N THR A 6 -22.33 -47.20 2.68
CA THR A 6 -20.95 -46.79 2.97
C THR A 6 -20.29 -46.19 1.75
N VAL A 7 -20.52 -46.71 0.53
CA VAL A 7 -19.98 -46.13 -0.70
C VAL A 7 -20.63 -44.79 -1.00
N ALA A 8 -21.95 -44.63 -0.81
CA ALA A 8 -22.64 -43.36 -1.02
C ALA A 8 -22.19 -42.28 -0.06
N VAL A 9 -21.91 -42.60 1.21
CA VAL A 9 -21.38 -41.64 2.20
C VAL A 9 -19.94 -41.24 1.88
N MET A 10 -19.09 -42.16 1.44
CA MET A 10 -17.72 -41.85 1.00
C MET A 10 -17.71 -41.01 -0.27
N THR A 11 -18.61 -41.26 -1.23
CA THR A 11 -18.68 -40.44 -2.45
C THR A 11 -19.20 -39.02 -2.17
N ALA A 12 -20.15 -38.89 -1.24
CA ALA A 12 -20.62 -37.56 -0.81
C ALA A 12 -19.55 -36.79 -0.03
N LEU A 13 -18.70 -37.46 0.75
CA LEU A 13 -17.60 -36.85 1.47
C LEU A 13 -16.44 -36.42 0.54
N LEU A 14 -16.23 -37.11 -0.57
CA LEU A 14 -15.22 -36.78 -1.58
C LEU A 14 -15.66 -35.66 -2.53
N LEU A 15 -16.95 -35.35 -2.67
CA LEU A 15 -17.45 -34.22 -3.44
C LEU A 15 -17.47 -32.90 -2.63
N ALA A 16 -17.24 -32.97 -1.33
CA ALA A 16 -17.13 -31.77 -0.47
C ALA A 16 -15.71 -31.16 -0.42
N ILE A 17 -14.78 -31.67 -1.25
CA ILE A 17 -13.41 -31.16 -1.28
C ILE A 17 -13.20 -30.32 -2.53
N ALA A 18 -12.87 -29.07 -2.25
CA ALA A 18 -12.26 -28.10 -3.13
C ALA A 18 -13.19 -27.29 -4.04
N THR A 19 -14.02 -26.45 -3.46
CA THR A 19 -13.94 -25.08 -3.96
C THR A 19 -12.65 -24.49 -3.39
N THR A 20 -11.55 -24.63 -4.10
CA THR A 20 -10.39 -23.75 -3.87
C THR A 20 -10.93 -22.37 -4.17
N ALA A 21 -11.14 -21.58 -3.11
CA ALA A 21 -11.38 -20.15 -3.28
C ALA A 21 -10.23 -19.62 -4.17
N MET A 22 -10.54 -19.26 -5.40
CA MET A 22 -9.55 -18.71 -6.32
C MET A 22 -9.31 -17.27 -5.88
N ALA A 23 -8.27 -17.08 -5.07
CA ALA A 23 -7.88 -15.74 -4.66
C ALA A 23 -7.32 -14.98 -5.87
N ALA A 24 -7.99 -13.92 -6.29
CA ALA A 24 -7.52 -13.05 -7.35
C ALA A 24 -6.45 -12.09 -6.81
N THR A 25 -5.32 -11.99 -7.49
CA THR A 25 -4.23 -11.10 -7.08
C THR A 25 -3.97 -10.06 -8.15
N GLY A 26 -3.82 -8.80 -7.74
CA GLY A 26 -3.53 -7.70 -8.64
C GLY A 26 -2.49 -6.74 -8.09
N LEU A 27 -1.89 -5.97 -9.02
CA LEU A 27 -0.87 -4.97 -8.76
C LEU A 27 -1.35 -3.59 -9.22
N GLY A 28 -1.05 -2.56 -8.43
CA GLY A 28 -1.38 -1.19 -8.77
C GLY A 28 -0.30 -0.23 -8.32
N SER A 29 -0.12 0.85 -9.07
CA SER A 29 0.81 1.90 -8.68
C SER A 29 0.32 3.30 -9.04
N VAL A 30 0.81 4.27 -8.27
CA VAL A 30 0.62 5.70 -8.50
C VAL A 30 1.98 6.36 -8.45
N THR A 31 2.36 7.05 -9.54
CA THR A 31 3.63 7.78 -9.60
C THR A 31 3.36 9.26 -9.75
N SER A 32 4.04 10.06 -8.95
CA SER A 32 4.11 11.52 -9.08
C SER A 32 5.55 11.98 -9.26
N VAL A 33 5.72 13.08 -10.00
CA VAL A 33 7.02 13.70 -10.25
C VAL A 33 6.93 15.16 -9.82
N LYS A 34 7.90 15.61 -9.02
CA LYS A 34 8.04 17.00 -8.61
C LYS A 34 9.39 17.54 -9.04
N LEU A 35 9.37 18.64 -9.77
CA LEU A 35 10.56 19.40 -10.14
C LEU A 35 10.70 20.62 -9.23
N THR A 36 11.87 20.81 -8.65
CA THR A 36 12.29 22.06 -8.02
C THR A 36 13.39 22.66 -8.90
N PRO A 37 13.18 23.83 -9.54
CA PRO A 37 14.19 24.44 -10.38
C PRO A 37 15.46 24.76 -9.60
N ALA A 38 16.62 24.71 -10.26
CA ALA A 38 17.87 25.21 -9.72
C ALA A 38 17.87 26.76 -9.81
N GLY A 39 18.51 27.41 -8.85
CA GLY A 39 18.71 28.85 -8.76
C GLY A 39 19.92 29.16 -7.89
N ALA A 40 19.73 29.96 -6.82
CA ALA A 40 20.76 30.14 -5.79
C ALA A 40 21.09 28.84 -5.03
N SER A 41 20.17 27.88 -5.05
CA SER A 41 20.34 26.54 -4.49
C SER A 41 20.19 25.49 -5.60
N ALA A 42 20.69 24.29 -5.34
CA ALA A 42 20.53 23.15 -6.25
C ALA A 42 19.03 22.86 -6.50
N GLY A 43 18.69 22.57 -7.75
CA GLY A 43 17.41 22.02 -8.14
C GLY A 43 17.34 20.51 -7.87
N ASN A 44 16.13 19.95 -7.95
CA ASN A 44 15.96 18.50 -7.89
C ASN A 44 14.72 18.01 -8.63
N VAL A 45 14.78 16.77 -9.08
CA VAL A 45 13.64 15.97 -9.48
C VAL A 45 13.40 14.93 -8.40
N SER A 46 12.19 14.87 -7.88
CA SER A 46 11.75 13.82 -6.95
C SER A 46 10.67 13.00 -7.63
N VAL A 47 10.82 11.70 -7.63
CA VAL A 47 9.79 10.74 -8.09
C VAL A 47 9.25 10.05 -6.86
N ASN A 48 7.93 9.96 -6.73
CA ASN A 48 7.29 9.21 -5.66
C ASN A 48 6.38 8.16 -6.29
N THR A 49 6.70 6.90 -6.11
CA THR A 49 5.89 5.79 -6.59
C THR A 49 5.34 4.99 -5.41
N THR A 50 4.04 5.07 -5.22
CA THR A 50 3.29 4.23 -4.28
C THR A 50 2.82 2.98 -5.00
N MET A 51 3.08 1.82 -4.43
CA MET A 51 2.76 0.51 -4.97
C MET A 51 1.78 -0.23 -4.05
N CYS A 52 0.92 -1.04 -4.64
CA CYS A 52 -0.01 -1.91 -3.93
C CYS A 52 -0.05 -3.28 -4.60
N ALA A 53 0.09 -4.33 -3.80
CA ALA A 53 -0.32 -5.69 -4.16
C ALA A 53 -1.53 -6.06 -3.32
N VAL A 54 -2.59 -6.59 -3.93
CA VAL A 54 -3.81 -7.02 -3.22
C VAL A 54 -4.19 -8.42 -3.63
N THR A 55 -4.69 -9.20 -2.68
CA THR A 55 -5.34 -10.50 -2.92
C THR A 55 -6.78 -10.42 -2.42
N LEU A 56 -7.73 -10.76 -3.30
CA LEU A 56 -9.16 -10.75 -3.03
C LEU A 56 -9.70 -12.18 -2.98
N ASP A 57 -10.68 -12.42 -2.13
CA ASP A 57 -11.46 -13.65 -2.14
C ASP A 57 -12.60 -13.59 -3.18
N ASP A 58 -13.33 -14.70 -3.34
CA ASP A 58 -14.47 -14.81 -4.28
C ASP A 58 -15.62 -13.82 -3.96
N ALA A 59 -15.67 -13.26 -2.75
CA ALA A 59 -16.63 -12.25 -2.35
C ALA A 59 -16.11 -10.81 -2.54
N GLY A 60 -14.91 -10.63 -3.14
CA GLY A 60 -14.25 -9.35 -3.35
C GLY A 60 -13.68 -8.72 -2.09
N LYS A 61 -13.51 -9.50 -1.01
CA LYS A 61 -12.89 -9.01 0.22
C LYS A 61 -11.37 -9.16 0.16
N ILE A 62 -10.68 -8.22 0.75
CA ILE A 62 -9.22 -8.21 0.86
C ILE A 62 -8.79 -9.32 1.84
N VAL A 63 -8.07 -10.31 1.33
CA VAL A 63 -7.44 -11.39 2.10
C VAL A 63 -6.03 -10.98 2.53
N ALA A 64 -5.34 -10.30 1.63
CA ALA A 64 -4.01 -9.74 1.89
C ALA A 64 -3.82 -8.46 1.08
N VAL A 65 -3.08 -7.51 1.64
CA VAL A 65 -2.67 -6.30 0.94
C VAL A 65 -1.28 -5.89 1.43
N GLN A 66 -0.47 -5.38 0.52
CA GLN A 66 0.81 -4.78 0.84
C GLN A 66 0.95 -3.45 0.12
N PHE A 67 1.39 -2.44 0.85
CA PHE A 67 1.76 -1.14 0.31
C PHE A 67 3.26 -0.93 0.45
N ASP A 68 3.87 -0.33 -0.56
CA ASP A 68 5.24 0.15 -0.46
C ASP A 68 5.42 1.45 -1.25
N VAL A 69 6.51 2.16 -0.99
CA VAL A 69 6.81 3.44 -1.64
C VAL A 69 8.30 3.53 -1.92
N VAL A 70 8.63 3.91 -3.16
CA VAL A 70 10.00 4.30 -3.51
C VAL A 70 10.03 5.79 -3.87
N GLN A 71 11.05 6.51 -3.36
CA GLN A 71 11.16 7.96 -3.50
C GLN A 71 12.55 8.40 -3.98
N PRO A 72 12.99 8.01 -5.19
CA PRO A 72 14.25 8.48 -5.74
C PRO A 72 14.24 9.99 -5.95
N LYS A 73 15.40 10.60 -5.72
CA LYS A 73 15.63 12.02 -5.87
C LYS A 73 16.97 12.26 -6.58
N ALA A 74 16.93 13.03 -7.65
CA ALA A 74 18.13 13.50 -8.34
C ALA A 74 18.29 15.00 -8.15
N ALA A 75 19.44 15.42 -7.67
CA ALA A 75 19.79 16.84 -7.54
C ALA A 75 20.68 17.29 -8.69
N PHE A 76 20.58 18.57 -9.07
CA PHE A 76 21.38 19.18 -10.14
C PHE A 76 21.64 20.65 -9.83
N ASP A 77 22.75 21.18 -10.34
CA ASP A 77 23.09 22.60 -10.20
C ASP A 77 22.42 23.48 -11.29
N ALA A 78 22.72 24.78 -11.28
CA ALA A 78 22.18 25.74 -12.25
C ALA A 78 22.63 25.49 -13.69
N THR A 79 23.69 24.68 -13.94
CA THR A 79 24.16 24.27 -15.27
C THR A 79 23.49 23.00 -15.74
N GLY A 80 22.74 22.32 -14.89
CA GLY A 80 22.12 21.02 -15.13
C GLY A 80 23.06 19.84 -14.80
N ALA A 81 24.23 20.09 -14.23
CA ALA A 81 25.13 19.01 -13.81
C ALA A 81 24.55 18.30 -12.58
N ALA A 82 24.41 16.94 -12.69
CA ALA A 82 23.91 16.13 -11.60
C ALA A 82 24.86 16.14 -10.40
N SER A 83 24.30 16.13 -9.20
CA SER A 83 25.03 16.03 -7.94
C SER A 83 24.59 14.80 -7.15
N GLY A 84 25.54 14.12 -6.53
CA GLY A 84 25.32 12.86 -5.83
C GLY A 84 25.34 11.63 -6.73
N ASP A 85 25.15 10.46 -6.15
CA ASP A 85 25.12 9.19 -6.88
C ASP A 85 23.73 8.93 -7.47
N ILE A 86 23.54 9.33 -8.73
CA ILE A 86 22.30 9.12 -9.48
C ILE A 86 22.13 7.68 -9.99
N ASN A 87 23.15 6.82 -9.84
CA ASN A 87 23.13 5.43 -10.28
C ASN A 87 22.82 4.47 -9.13
N ALA A 88 22.77 4.94 -7.88
CA ALA A 88 22.39 4.10 -6.76
C ALA A 88 20.92 3.63 -6.91
N ALA A 89 20.70 2.33 -6.75
CA ALA A 89 19.36 1.77 -6.74
C ALA A 89 18.60 2.30 -5.50
N PRO A 90 17.46 2.98 -5.67
CA PRO A 90 16.71 3.49 -4.53
C PRO A 90 16.06 2.34 -3.77
N GLN A 91 16.21 2.36 -2.45
CA GLN A 91 15.46 1.45 -1.57
C GLN A 91 14.03 1.95 -1.37
N THR A 92 13.10 1.00 -1.19
CA THR A 92 11.74 1.32 -0.79
C THR A 92 11.68 1.70 0.69
N LYS A 93 10.57 2.29 1.13
CA LYS A 93 10.38 2.63 2.55
C LYS A 93 10.34 1.39 3.44
N LYS A 94 9.80 0.27 2.94
CA LYS A 94 9.85 -1.01 3.69
C LYS A 94 11.25 -1.58 3.81
N GLU A 95 12.08 -1.44 2.78
CA GLU A 95 13.49 -1.86 2.84
C GLU A 95 14.31 -0.97 3.79
N LEU A 96 14.03 0.34 3.82
CA LEU A 96 14.71 1.28 4.71
C LEU A 96 14.36 1.07 6.18
N LYS A 97 13.13 0.64 6.50
CA LYS A 97 12.63 0.48 7.88
C LYS A 97 12.92 1.70 8.76
N GLU A 98 13.67 1.52 9.85
CA GLU A 98 14.09 2.58 10.76
C GLU A 98 15.03 3.60 10.08
N GLY A 99 15.72 3.19 9.01
CA GLY A 99 16.57 4.07 8.21
C GLY A 99 15.79 5.13 7.44
N TYR A 100 14.47 4.97 7.26
CA TYR A 100 13.62 6.03 6.72
C TYR A 100 13.50 7.22 7.68
N GLY A 101 13.54 6.99 9.00
CA GLY A 101 13.72 8.01 10.03
C GLY A 101 12.49 8.87 10.29
N MET A 102 11.28 8.31 10.19
CA MET A 102 10.03 9.07 10.36
C MET A 102 9.61 9.26 11.82
N VAL A 103 10.10 8.48 12.76
CA VAL A 103 9.67 8.50 14.18
C VAL A 103 9.58 9.92 14.75
N LYS A 104 10.58 10.77 14.51
CA LYS A 104 10.63 12.15 15.04
C LYS A 104 9.58 13.08 14.45
N ALA A 105 9.14 12.80 13.22
CA ALA A 105 8.13 13.59 12.51
C ALA A 105 6.71 12.99 12.68
N SER A 106 6.62 11.76 13.17
CA SER A 106 5.38 11.04 13.36
C SER A 106 4.63 11.53 14.59
N ALA A 107 3.37 11.91 14.44
CA ALA A 107 2.50 12.31 15.55
C ALA A 107 2.28 11.18 16.59
N ILE A 108 2.48 9.93 16.19
CA ILE A 108 2.30 8.74 17.03
C ILE A 108 3.60 8.01 17.34
N GLY A 109 4.76 8.61 17.00
CA GLY A 109 6.09 8.07 17.30
C GLY A 109 6.39 6.73 16.61
N LYS A 110 5.76 6.45 15.46
CA LYS A 110 5.98 5.21 14.68
C LYS A 110 6.68 5.51 13.36
N GLU A 111 7.49 4.55 12.91
CA GLU A 111 8.09 4.57 11.58
C GLU A 111 7.04 4.34 10.48
N TRP A 112 7.41 4.69 9.25
CA TRP A 112 6.50 4.56 8.12
C TRP A 112 6.06 3.10 7.90
N PHE A 113 6.97 2.14 7.98
CA PHE A 113 6.65 0.72 7.75
C PHE A 113 5.69 0.15 8.81
N GLU A 114 5.76 0.65 10.05
CA GLU A 114 4.82 0.28 11.13
C GLU A 114 3.43 0.83 10.85
N GLN A 115 3.34 2.07 10.35
CA GLN A 115 2.07 2.70 9.99
C GLN A 115 1.45 2.07 8.74
N ALA A 116 2.28 1.70 7.75
CA ALA A 116 1.85 0.95 6.58
C ALA A 116 1.27 -0.42 6.98
N ALA A 117 1.96 -1.15 7.89
CA ALA A 117 1.48 -2.43 8.40
C ALA A 117 0.14 -2.30 9.16
N ALA A 118 -0.07 -1.22 9.90
CA ALA A 118 -1.35 -0.95 10.56
C ALA A 118 -2.48 -0.70 9.54
N LEU A 119 -2.21 0.06 8.47
CA LEU A 119 -3.15 0.27 7.37
C LEU A 119 -3.47 -1.03 6.64
N GLU A 120 -2.46 -1.83 6.32
CA GLU A 120 -2.61 -3.15 5.67
C GLU A 120 -3.50 -4.08 6.51
N ALA A 121 -3.24 -4.17 7.81
CA ALA A 121 -4.05 -4.98 8.72
C ALA A 121 -5.50 -4.49 8.82
N TRP A 122 -5.72 -3.16 8.80
CA TRP A 122 -7.04 -2.56 8.83
C TRP A 122 -7.86 -2.86 7.56
N CYS A 123 -7.20 -2.99 6.40
CA CYS A 123 -7.84 -3.31 5.13
C CYS A 123 -8.38 -4.75 5.07
N VAL A 124 -7.74 -5.71 5.75
CA VAL A 124 -8.09 -7.14 5.66
C VAL A 124 -9.54 -7.38 6.13
N GLY A 125 -10.29 -8.18 5.35
CA GLY A 125 -11.68 -8.52 5.59
C GLY A 125 -12.69 -7.49 5.08
N LYS A 126 -12.24 -6.32 4.61
CA LYS A 126 -13.07 -5.28 3.98
C LYS A 126 -13.08 -5.42 2.46
N THR A 127 -14.05 -4.86 1.79
CA THR A 127 -14.02 -4.67 0.33
C THR A 127 -13.15 -3.46 -0.02
N VAL A 128 -12.73 -3.37 -1.28
CA VAL A 128 -11.94 -2.23 -1.77
C VAL A 128 -12.74 -0.93 -1.67
N GLU A 129 -14.05 -1.00 -1.93
CA GLU A 129 -14.97 0.15 -1.80
C GLU A 129 -15.04 0.64 -0.35
N GLU A 130 -15.15 -0.27 0.63
CA GLU A 130 -15.17 0.08 2.06
C GLU A 130 -13.86 0.77 2.47
N VAL A 131 -12.71 0.24 1.99
CA VAL A 131 -11.40 0.85 2.28
C VAL A 131 -11.27 2.23 1.60
N CYS A 132 -11.70 2.37 0.35
CA CYS A 132 -11.63 3.65 -0.37
C CYS A 132 -12.60 4.70 0.18
N ALA A 133 -13.67 4.28 0.87
CA ALA A 133 -14.63 5.15 1.54
C ALA A 133 -14.22 5.53 2.97
N MET A 134 -13.00 5.16 3.43
CA MET A 134 -12.53 5.50 4.77
C MET A 134 -12.63 6.99 5.06
N LYS A 135 -12.97 7.33 6.28
CA LYS A 135 -12.95 8.71 6.73
C LYS A 135 -11.53 9.24 6.80
N THR A 136 -11.33 10.44 6.30
CA THR A 136 -10.04 11.13 6.35
C THR A 136 -10.25 12.59 6.73
N PHE A 137 -9.20 13.21 7.25
CA PHE A 137 -9.17 14.64 7.52
C PHE A 137 -7.92 15.30 6.93
N ASP A 138 -7.98 16.61 6.76
CA ASP A 138 -6.86 17.47 6.37
C ASP A 138 -6.27 18.10 7.64
N ARG A 139 -4.96 17.97 7.85
CA ARG A 139 -4.26 18.62 8.97
C ARG A 139 -4.13 20.13 8.84
N GLY A 140 -4.39 20.67 7.65
CA GLY A 140 -4.22 22.11 7.38
C GLY A 140 -2.78 22.57 7.24
N ASP A 141 -1.81 21.66 7.14
CA ASP A 141 -0.38 21.96 6.97
C ASP A 141 0.06 21.98 5.49
N GLY A 142 -0.87 21.82 4.55
CA GLY A 142 -0.65 21.80 3.11
C GLY A 142 0.02 20.53 2.56
N SER A 143 0.35 19.58 3.43
CA SER A 143 1.07 18.35 3.06
C SER A 143 0.29 17.08 3.43
N HIS A 144 -0.47 17.11 4.51
CA HIS A 144 -1.18 15.95 5.07
C HIS A 144 -2.70 16.11 4.91
N THR A 145 -3.19 15.95 3.67
CA THR A 145 -4.60 16.15 3.32
C THR A 145 -5.28 14.80 3.39
N MET A 146 -5.44 13.86 3.47
CA MET A 146 -6.12 12.57 3.55
C MET A 146 -5.48 11.67 4.62
N VAL A 147 -5.48 12.16 5.85
CA VAL A 147 -5.03 11.37 7.01
C VAL A 147 -6.20 10.53 7.51
N PRO A 148 -6.03 9.23 7.81
CA PRO A 148 -7.10 8.40 8.33
C PRO A 148 -7.77 8.96 9.58
N ASP A 149 -9.13 8.92 9.62
CA ASP A 149 -9.98 9.31 10.75
C ASP A 149 -10.92 8.15 11.15
N GLU A 150 -10.42 6.94 11.10
CA GLU A 150 -11.11 5.73 11.54
C GLU A 150 -10.67 5.38 12.97
N THR A 151 -11.62 5.18 13.87
CA THR A 151 -11.38 5.00 15.31
C THR A 151 -10.40 3.86 15.62
N ASP A 152 -10.45 2.80 14.83
CA ASP A 152 -9.60 1.60 14.98
C ASP A 152 -8.27 1.69 14.20
N LEU A 153 -8.02 2.80 13.47
CA LEU A 153 -6.80 3.01 12.69
C LEU A 153 -5.95 4.20 13.17
N VAL A 154 -6.56 5.27 13.71
CA VAL A 154 -5.87 6.52 14.05
C VAL A 154 -4.69 6.36 15.01
N ALA A 155 -4.72 5.38 15.90
CA ALA A 155 -3.61 5.05 16.79
C ALA A 155 -2.46 4.30 16.10
N GLY A 156 -2.69 3.79 14.90
CA GLY A 156 -1.76 2.99 14.11
C GLY A 156 -1.20 3.67 12.88
N CYS A 157 -1.97 4.59 12.27
CA CYS A 157 -1.64 5.18 10.98
C CYS A 157 -2.08 6.64 10.92
N THR A 158 -1.11 7.54 10.70
CA THR A 158 -1.31 8.99 10.55
C THR A 158 -0.65 9.55 9.29
N ILE A 159 -0.22 8.67 8.37
CA ILE A 159 0.30 9.06 7.06
C ILE A 159 -0.84 9.42 6.12
N THR A 160 -0.56 10.26 5.12
CA THR A 160 -1.52 10.56 4.04
C THR A 160 -1.77 9.34 3.19
N VAL A 161 -3.04 8.92 3.04
CA VAL A 161 -3.40 7.65 2.38
C VAL A 161 -3.90 7.79 0.95
N GLY A 162 -4.06 8.98 0.41
CA GLY A 162 -4.68 9.20 -0.90
C GLY A 162 -4.09 8.39 -2.05
N ASP A 163 -2.77 8.29 -2.13
CA ASP A 163 -2.12 7.52 -3.20
C ASP A 163 -2.15 6.00 -2.92
N TYR A 164 -2.24 5.57 -1.66
CA TYR A 164 -2.44 4.16 -1.30
C TYR A 164 -3.82 3.68 -1.73
N LEU A 165 -4.87 4.47 -1.49
CA LEU A 165 -6.24 4.16 -1.92
C LEU A 165 -6.36 4.08 -3.44
N LYS A 166 -5.72 5.00 -4.18
CA LYS A 166 -5.65 4.95 -5.65
C LYS A 166 -4.87 3.72 -6.16
N ALA A 167 -3.74 3.39 -5.52
CA ALA A 167 -2.96 2.21 -5.88
C ALA A 167 -3.75 0.92 -5.59
N LEU A 168 -4.48 0.84 -4.48
CA LEU A 168 -5.36 -0.26 -4.13
C LEU A 168 -6.49 -0.43 -5.17
N SER A 169 -7.15 0.66 -5.56
CA SER A 169 -8.20 0.61 -6.60
C SER A 169 -7.68 0.08 -7.92
N LYS A 170 -6.46 0.49 -8.32
CA LYS A 170 -5.80 -0.03 -9.53
C LYS A 170 -5.43 -1.50 -9.39
N ALA A 171 -4.90 -1.91 -8.23
CA ALA A 171 -4.55 -3.29 -7.96
C ALA A 171 -5.79 -4.20 -8.01
N ALA A 172 -6.91 -3.75 -7.42
CA ALA A 172 -8.16 -4.50 -7.47
C ALA A 172 -8.73 -4.63 -8.90
N ALA A 173 -8.58 -3.61 -9.73
CA ALA A 173 -9.00 -3.65 -11.15
C ALA A 173 -8.10 -4.56 -12.00
N ASP A 174 -6.86 -4.82 -11.58
CA ASP A 174 -5.89 -5.73 -12.21
C ASP A 174 -6.04 -7.18 -11.70
N ALA A 175 -6.74 -7.41 -10.60
CA ALA A 175 -6.85 -8.71 -9.96
C ALA A 175 -7.56 -9.76 -10.84
N GLN A 176 -6.89 -10.92 -11.03
CA GLN A 176 -7.34 -12.04 -11.85
C GLN A 176 -7.19 -13.37 -11.12
#